data_8f79eb35086cdf8d2ce2a179818ae894
#
_entry.id   8f79eb35086cdf8d2ce2a179818ae894
#
_cell.length_a   1.000
_cell.length_b   1.000
_cell.length_c   1.000
_cell.angle_alpha   90.00
_cell.angle_beta   90.00
_cell.angle_gamma   90.00
#
_symmetry.space_group_name_H-M   'P 1'
#
loop_
_entity.id
_entity.type
_entity.pdbx_description
1 polymer ?
#
loop_
_entity_poly.entity_id
_entity_poly.type
_entity_poly.pdbx_seq_one_letter_code
_entity_poly.pdbx_strand_id
1 'polypeptide(L)'
;MKSIRLYIILFLFGLLTGCFEDEGNYSYEEINPPLWSDNFNTSSPKRMSGYAGDGEVMKFRGSKMFTWETDSAMRAEEVRYEWKIKGVVISEELDFDMPTDEVVKKIGLTRYSNDVGEWGTFSVIEKKTGITFPARLFVYFYPPFAPDDWFILSENG
;
A
#
# COMPACT_ATOMS: atom_id res chain seq x y z
N MET A 1 -14.39 34.41 60.39
CA MET A 1 -14.28 33.00 59.88
C MET A 1 -15.36 32.57 58.92
N LYS A 2 -16.53 33.21 58.85
CA LYS A 2 -17.60 32.88 57.86
C LYS A 2 -17.28 33.35 56.43
N SER A 3 -16.60 34.48 56.26
CA SER A 3 -16.26 35.08 54.98
C SER A 3 -15.25 34.23 54.15
N ILE A 4 -14.26 33.64 54.81
CA ILE A 4 -13.25 32.83 54.14
C ILE A 4 -13.81 31.55 53.51
N ARG A 5 -14.78 30.93 54.16
CA ARG A 5 -15.48 29.75 53.61
C ARG A 5 -16.27 30.07 52.36
N LEU A 6 -16.84 31.25 52.26
CA LEU A 6 -17.61 31.69 51.08
C LEU A 6 -16.68 31.89 49.87
N TYR A 7 -15.48 32.49 50.09
CA TYR A 7 -14.49 32.66 49.01
C TYR A 7 -13.92 31.35 48.48
N ILE A 8 -13.70 30.38 49.39
CA ILE A 8 -13.22 29.04 48.98
C ILE A 8 -14.28 28.32 48.11
N ILE A 9 -15.55 28.42 48.48
CA ILE A 9 -16.65 27.81 47.69
C ILE A 9 -16.79 28.50 46.33
N LEU A 10 -16.67 29.82 46.26
CA LEU A 10 -16.72 30.54 44.96
C LEU A 10 -15.50 30.18 44.07
N PHE A 11 -14.33 30.02 44.66
CA PHE A 11 -13.11 29.64 43.94
C PHE A 11 -13.19 28.20 43.41
N LEU A 12 -13.74 27.26 44.23
CA LEU A 12 -13.99 25.89 43.74
C LEU A 12 -15.03 25.84 42.63
N PHE A 13 -16.06 26.67 42.68
CA PHE A 13 -17.05 26.72 41.60
C PHE A 13 -16.50 27.30 40.29
N GLY A 14 -15.53 28.21 40.36
CA GLY A 14 -14.82 28.75 39.20
C GLY A 14 -13.91 27.75 38.50
N LEU A 15 -13.45 26.72 39.23
CA LEU A 15 -12.60 25.66 38.67
C LEU A 15 -13.39 24.55 37.93
N LEU A 16 -14.71 24.48 38.16
CA LEU A 16 -15.59 23.47 37.53
C LEU A 16 -16.15 23.89 36.17
N THR A 17 -16.01 25.17 35.78
CA THR A 17 -16.47 25.65 34.46
C THR A 17 -15.43 25.51 33.36
N GLY A 18 -14.33 24.80 33.62
CA GLY A 18 -13.23 24.60 32.67
C GLY A 18 -13.33 23.37 31.75
N CYS A 19 -14.46 22.66 31.73
CA CYS A 19 -14.81 21.84 30.59
C CYS A 19 -15.42 22.75 29.51
N PHE A 20 -14.58 23.52 28.84
CA PHE A 20 -14.86 23.89 27.47
C PHE A 20 -15.01 22.58 26.72
N GLU A 21 -16.22 22.19 26.34
CA GLU A 21 -16.41 21.36 25.19
C GLU A 21 -15.70 22.12 24.07
N ASP A 22 -14.51 21.63 23.71
CA ASP A 22 -13.86 22.07 22.51
C ASP A 22 -14.81 21.60 21.38
N GLU A 23 -15.80 22.44 21.06
CA GLU A 23 -16.49 22.38 19.79
C GLU A 23 -15.47 22.76 18.73
N GLY A 24 -14.40 21.94 18.71
CA GLY A 24 -13.35 22.05 17.73
C GLY A 24 -14.03 22.08 16.38
N ASN A 25 -13.83 23.17 15.68
CA ASN A 25 -14.26 23.39 14.31
C ASN A 25 -13.47 22.44 13.38
N TYR A 26 -13.38 21.18 13.80
CA TYR A 26 -12.82 20.09 13.02
C TYR A 26 -13.91 19.67 12.04
N SER A 27 -13.84 20.21 10.83
CA SER A 27 -14.50 19.58 9.69
C SER A 27 -13.84 18.24 9.49
N TYR A 28 -14.34 17.21 10.15
CA TYR A 28 -13.94 15.84 9.87
C TYR A 28 -14.39 15.54 8.44
N GLU A 29 -13.46 15.63 7.50
CA GLU A 29 -13.70 15.06 6.19
C GLU A 29 -13.78 13.55 6.36
N GLU A 30 -14.89 12.98 5.91
CA GLU A 30 -15.12 11.55 5.98
C GLU A 30 -14.08 10.86 5.12
N ILE A 31 -13.18 10.12 5.76
CA ILE A 31 -12.18 9.31 5.06
C ILE A 31 -12.91 8.11 4.49
N ASN A 32 -12.93 8.00 3.17
CA ASN A 32 -13.54 6.87 2.47
C ASN A 32 -12.42 5.97 1.90
N PRO A 33 -11.95 4.97 2.67
CA PRO A 33 -10.85 4.12 2.27
C PRO A 33 -11.25 3.16 1.14
N PRO A 34 -10.30 2.67 0.33
CA PRO A 34 -10.56 1.59 -0.61
C PRO A 34 -10.90 0.30 0.16
N LEU A 35 -11.89 -0.43 -0.31
CA LEU A 35 -12.23 -1.77 0.17
C LEU A 35 -11.38 -2.79 -0.56
N TRP A 36 -10.35 -3.31 0.11
CA TRP A 36 -9.44 -4.29 -0.49
C TRP A 36 -10.16 -5.63 -0.72
N SER A 37 -9.98 -6.21 -1.91
CA SER A 37 -10.57 -7.51 -2.28
C SER A 37 -10.08 -8.66 -1.40
N ASP A 38 -8.85 -8.56 -0.91
CA ASP A 38 -8.21 -9.47 0.02
C ASP A 38 -7.50 -8.68 1.12
N ASN A 39 -7.15 -9.35 2.20
CA ASN A 39 -6.38 -8.72 3.28
C ASN A 39 -4.87 -8.71 2.94
N PHE A 40 -4.44 -7.78 2.09
CA PHE A 40 -3.06 -7.63 1.62
C PHE A 40 -2.14 -7.03 2.67
N ASN A 41 -1.86 -7.76 3.72
CA ASN A 41 -0.96 -7.38 4.81
C ASN A 41 0.38 -8.14 4.75
N THR A 42 1.20 -7.98 5.78
CA THR A 42 2.51 -8.65 5.87
C THR A 42 2.42 -10.17 5.88
N SER A 43 1.37 -10.73 6.48
CA SER A 43 1.16 -12.19 6.57
C SER A 43 0.54 -12.75 5.30
N SER A 44 -0.20 -11.94 4.55
CA SER A 44 -0.89 -12.35 3.32
C SER A 44 -0.70 -11.29 2.22
N PRO A 45 0.53 -11.09 1.72
CA PRO A 45 0.77 -10.14 0.64
C PRO A 45 0.22 -10.67 -0.69
N LYS A 46 -0.13 -9.77 -1.61
CA LYS A 46 -0.38 -10.12 -3.01
C LYS A 46 0.91 -10.67 -3.61
N ARG A 47 0.88 -11.92 -4.07
CA ARG A 47 2.02 -12.54 -4.74
C ARG A 47 1.99 -12.29 -6.23
N MET A 48 3.14 -11.96 -6.78
CA MET A 48 3.36 -11.75 -8.21
C MET A 48 4.67 -12.42 -8.60
N SER A 49 4.82 -12.79 -9.86
CA SER A 49 6.06 -13.36 -10.39
C SER A 49 6.29 -12.91 -11.83
N GLY A 50 7.55 -12.90 -12.24
CA GLY A 50 7.99 -12.67 -13.61
C GLY A 50 9.31 -13.39 -13.91
N TYR A 51 9.46 -13.84 -15.13
CA TYR A 51 10.70 -14.44 -15.65
C TYR A 51 11.47 -13.39 -16.42
N ALA A 52 12.74 -13.20 -16.06
CA ALA A 52 13.61 -12.29 -16.77
C ALA A 52 14.19 -12.97 -18.02
N GLY A 53 14.49 -12.19 -19.05
CA GLY A 53 15.16 -12.68 -20.26
C GLY A 53 14.26 -13.32 -21.32
N ASP A 54 13.02 -13.66 -21.01
CA ASP A 54 12.10 -14.34 -21.94
C ASP A 54 11.13 -13.40 -22.64
N GLY A 55 11.29 -12.08 -22.45
CA GLY A 55 10.35 -11.08 -22.96
C GLY A 55 8.98 -11.13 -22.27
N GLU A 56 8.89 -11.82 -21.13
CA GLU A 56 7.65 -11.90 -20.35
C GLU A 56 7.25 -10.53 -19.81
N VAL A 57 5.96 -10.29 -19.85
CA VAL A 57 5.36 -9.04 -19.41
C VAL A 57 4.59 -9.25 -18.11
N MET A 58 5.01 -8.57 -17.06
CA MET A 58 4.29 -8.52 -15.78
C MET A 58 3.05 -7.63 -15.91
N LYS A 59 1.91 -8.13 -15.42
CA LYS A 59 0.63 -7.42 -15.46
C LYS A 59 0.27 -6.89 -14.09
N PHE A 60 0.30 -5.60 -13.95
CA PHE A 60 -0.09 -4.89 -12.73
C PHE A 60 -1.54 -4.45 -12.86
N ARG A 61 -2.41 -4.93 -11.97
CA ARG A 61 -3.87 -4.73 -12.04
C ARG A 61 -4.39 -4.24 -10.69
N GLY A 62 -4.16 -2.95 -10.41
CA GLY A 62 -4.65 -2.29 -9.21
C GLY A 62 -6.18 -2.27 -9.15
N SER A 63 -6.83 -2.09 -10.31
CA SER A 63 -8.30 -2.11 -10.44
C SER A 63 -8.97 -3.40 -9.95
N LYS A 64 -8.20 -4.50 -9.87
CA LYS A 64 -8.70 -5.79 -9.37
C LYS A 64 -8.41 -6.01 -7.88
N MET A 65 -7.69 -5.09 -7.25
CA MET A 65 -7.24 -5.25 -5.86
C MET A 65 -8.20 -4.61 -4.86
N PHE A 66 -9.05 -3.68 -5.28
CA PHE A 66 -9.96 -2.98 -4.40
C PHE A 66 -11.23 -2.53 -5.12
N THR A 67 -12.22 -2.14 -4.33
CA THR A 67 -13.46 -1.47 -4.76
C THR A 67 -13.69 -0.23 -3.90
N TRP A 68 -14.64 0.59 -4.28
CA TRP A 68 -15.12 1.71 -3.48
C TRP A 68 -16.52 1.41 -2.93
N GLU A 69 -16.81 1.86 -1.73
CA GLU A 69 -18.14 1.77 -1.15
C GLU A 69 -19.12 2.74 -1.82
N THR A 70 -18.61 3.90 -2.23
CA THR A 70 -19.37 4.95 -2.90
C THR A 70 -19.00 5.08 -4.37
N ASP A 71 -19.52 6.10 -5.07
CA ASP A 71 -19.29 6.31 -6.51
C ASP A 71 -17.80 6.27 -6.88
N SER A 72 -17.44 5.20 -7.60
CA SER A 72 -16.06 4.92 -7.99
C SER A 72 -15.48 5.94 -8.97
N ALA A 73 -16.32 6.59 -9.80
CA ALA A 73 -15.87 7.54 -10.81
C ALA A 73 -15.36 8.84 -10.15
N MET A 74 -16.09 9.36 -9.18
CA MET A 74 -15.67 10.56 -8.43
C MET A 74 -14.39 10.29 -7.63
N ARG A 75 -14.28 9.12 -6.99
CA ARG A 75 -13.10 8.76 -6.19
C ARG A 75 -11.84 8.59 -7.03
N ALA A 76 -11.95 8.11 -8.26
CA ALA A 76 -10.81 7.96 -9.16
C ALA A 76 -10.12 9.31 -9.46
N GLU A 77 -10.86 10.42 -9.52
CA GLU A 77 -10.30 11.75 -9.73
C GLU A 77 -9.61 12.33 -8.49
N GLU A 78 -10.03 11.89 -7.30
CA GLU A 78 -9.52 12.38 -6.00
C GLU A 78 -8.27 11.66 -5.52
N VAL A 79 -7.92 10.53 -6.14
CA VAL A 79 -6.79 9.72 -5.74
C VAL A 79 -5.70 9.66 -6.80
N ARG A 80 -4.51 9.27 -6.40
CA ARG A 80 -3.41 8.83 -7.25
C ARG A 80 -2.95 7.46 -6.80
N TYR A 81 -2.26 6.76 -7.67
CA TYR A 81 -1.77 5.41 -7.42
C TYR A 81 -0.25 5.41 -7.38
N GLU A 82 0.32 4.42 -6.70
CA GLU A 82 1.76 4.24 -6.66
C GLU A 82 2.09 2.76 -6.46
N TRP A 83 2.89 2.24 -7.38
CA TRP A 83 3.46 0.91 -7.27
C TRP A 83 4.93 1.01 -6.91
N LYS A 84 5.32 0.38 -5.81
CA LYS A 84 6.72 0.28 -5.37
C LYS A 84 7.14 -1.17 -5.27
N ILE A 85 8.37 -1.46 -5.69
CA ILE A 85 9.04 -2.73 -5.42
C ILE A 85 10.44 -2.39 -4.91
N LYS A 86 10.87 -3.02 -3.81
CA LYS A 86 12.16 -2.73 -3.17
C LYS A 86 12.37 -1.24 -2.84
N GLY A 87 11.28 -0.54 -2.53
CA GLY A 87 11.30 0.90 -2.25
C GLY A 87 11.38 1.82 -3.48
N VAL A 88 11.51 1.27 -4.68
CA VAL A 88 11.57 2.03 -5.94
C VAL A 88 10.18 2.13 -6.54
N VAL A 89 9.76 3.34 -6.92
CA VAL A 89 8.51 3.59 -7.67
C VAL A 89 8.68 3.06 -9.09
N ILE A 90 7.83 2.11 -9.47
CA ILE A 90 7.84 1.53 -10.82
C ILE A 90 6.79 2.15 -11.73
N SER A 91 5.63 2.54 -11.18
CA SER A 91 4.56 3.22 -11.92
C SER A 91 3.62 3.96 -10.96
N GLU A 92 2.91 4.96 -11.50
CA GLU A 92 1.80 5.68 -10.84
C GLU A 92 0.46 5.41 -11.54
N GLU A 93 0.42 4.50 -12.50
CA GLU A 93 -0.81 4.09 -13.18
C GLU A 93 -1.58 3.06 -12.35
N LEU A 94 -2.91 3.08 -12.46
CA LEU A 94 -3.76 2.10 -11.79
C LEU A 94 -3.50 0.69 -12.32
N ASP A 95 -3.53 0.54 -13.63
CA ASP A 95 -3.27 -0.69 -14.37
C ASP A 95 -2.23 -0.44 -15.45
N PHE A 96 -1.24 -1.29 -15.55
CA PHE A 96 -0.22 -1.23 -16.60
C PHE A 96 0.43 -2.58 -16.82
N ASP A 97 1.12 -2.70 -17.94
CA ASP A 97 1.94 -3.83 -18.30
C ASP A 97 3.39 -3.37 -18.44
N MET A 98 4.34 -4.13 -17.90
CA MET A 98 5.77 -3.81 -17.98
C MET A 98 6.58 -5.08 -18.20
N PRO A 99 7.53 -5.08 -19.16
CA PRO A 99 8.45 -6.19 -19.32
C PRO A 99 9.20 -6.50 -18.01
N THR A 100 9.31 -7.78 -17.65
CA THR A 100 9.99 -8.21 -16.42
C THR A 100 11.41 -7.65 -16.31
N ASP A 101 12.16 -7.64 -17.43
CA ASP A 101 13.51 -7.10 -17.48
C ASP A 101 13.57 -5.59 -17.17
N GLU A 102 12.54 -4.84 -17.55
CA GLU A 102 12.44 -3.42 -17.23
C GLU A 102 12.17 -3.21 -15.75
N VAL A 103 11.29 -4.01 -15.14
CA VAL A 103 11.06 -3.97 -13.70
C VAL A 103 12.35 -4.26 -12.94
N VAL A 104 13.03 -5.35 -13.29
CA VAL A 104 14.29 -5.78 -12.70
C VAL A 104 15.36 -4.69 -12.80
N LYS A 105 15.50 -4.07 -13.97
CA LYS A 105 16.43 -2.96 -14.19
C LYS A 105 16.10 -1.75 -13.32
N LYS A 106 14.81 -1.37 -13.24
CA LYS A 106 14.36 -0.23 -12.43
C LYS A 106 14.69 -0.41 -10.95
N ILE A 107 14.46 -1.61 -10.40
CA ILE A 107 14.68 -1.89 -8.97
C ILE A 107 16.16 -2.23 -8.65
N GLY A 108 17.03 -2.26 -9.65
CA GLY A 108 18.46 -2.57 -9.49
C GLY A 108 18.69 -3.99 -8.97
N LEU A 109 17.90 -4.97 -9.41
CA LEU A 109 18.07 -6.36 -9.02
C LEU A 109 19.24 -6.96 -9.81
N THR A 110 20.24 -7.50 -9.09
CA THR A 110 21.44 -8.07 -9.69
C THR A 110 21.51 -9.60 -9.56
N ARG A 111 20.60 -10.18 -8.80
CA ARG A 111 20.52 -11.62 -8.57
C ARG A 111 19.08 -12.07 -8.61
N TYR A 112 18.84 -13.16 -9.33
CA TYR A 112 17.56 -13.86 -9.36
C TYR A 112 17.60 -15.01 -8.36
N SER A 113 16.46 -15.30 -7.74
CA SER A 113 16.35 -16.44 -6.83
C SER A 113 14.94 -17.01 -6.92
N ASN A 114 14.86 -18.33 -6.98
CA ASN A 114 13.57 -19.03 -6.95
C ASN A 114 12.90 -18.95 -5.58
N ASP A 115 13.67 -18.65 -4.53
CA ASP A 115 13.21 -18.73 -3.14
C ASP A 115 13.07 -17.36 -2.45
N VAL A 116 13.64 -16.31 -3.05
CA VAL A 116 13.68 -14.98 -2.45
C VAL A 116 12.94 -14.00 -3.35
N GLY A 117 11.85 -13.45 -2.84
CA GLY A 117 11.12 -12.37 -3.50
C GLY A 117 11.44 -11.01 -2.90
N GLU A 118 11.03 -9.96 -3.60
CA GLU A 118 11.16 -8.58 -3.17
C GLU A 118 9.85 -8.04 -2.62
N TRP A 119 9.92 -7.32 -1.52
CA TRP A 119 8.76 -6.63 -0.97
C TRP A 119 8.39 -5.42 -1.81
N GLY A 120 7.08 -5.22 -1.96
CA GLY A 120 6.52 -4.07 -2.62
C GLY A 120 5.23 -3.60 -1.97
N THR A 121 4.68 -2.53 -2.53
CA THR A 121 3.38 -1.98 -2.17
C THR A 121 2.67 -1.49 -3.42
N PHE A 122 1.36 -1.66 -3.44
CA PHE A 122 0.45 -0.86 -4.24
C PHE A 122 -0.29 0.07 -3.30
N SER A 123 -0.27 1.37 -3.57
CA SER A 123 -0.85 2.38 -2.70
C SER A 123 -1.90 3.18 -3.45
N VAL A 124 -3.05 3.37 -2.81
CA VAL A 124 -4.04 4.38 -3.18
C VAL A 124 -3.80 5.58 -2.28
N ILE A 125 -3.58 6.76 -2.85
CA ILE A 125 -3.19 7.96 -2.13
C ILE A 125 -4.20 9.06 -2.42
N GLU A 126 -4.85 9.57 -1.39
CA GLU A 126 -5.76 10.69 -1.52
C GLU A 126 -4.99 11.98 -1.83
N LYS A 127 -5.35 12.67 -2.93
CA LYS A 127 -4.60 13.84 -3.41
C LYS A 127 -4.67 15.03 -2.46
N LYS A 128 -5.80 15.21 -1.79
CA LYS A 128 -6.05 16.37 -0.93
C LYS A 128 -5.32 16.28 0.40
N THR A 129 -5.38 15.13 1.05
CA THR A 129 -4.85 14.91 2.42
C THR A 129 -3.48 14.24 2.42
N GLY A 130 -3.12 13.54 1.33
CA GLY A 130 -1.93 12.70 1.26
C GLY A 130 -2.07 11.37 2.03
N ILE A 131 -3.26 11.05 2.55
CA ILE A 131 -3.51 9.78 3.24
C ILE A 131 -3.25 8.64 2.28
N THR A 132 -2.48 7.66 2.74
CA THR A 132 -2.04 6.53 1.94
C THR A 132 -2.65 5.23 2.47
N PHE A 133 -3.26 4.46 1.57
CA PHE A 133 -3.82 3.14 1.83
C PHE A 133 -2.98 2.10 1.09
N PRO A 134 -2.05 1.41 1.77
CA PRO A 134 -1.15 0.46 1.12
C PRO A 134 -1.71 -0.96 1.13
N ALA A 135 -1.54 -1.67 0.01
CA ALA A 135 -1.61 -3.12 -0.09
C ALA A 135 -0.20 -3.70 -0.23
N ARG A 136 0.11 -4.74 0.53
CA ARG A 136 1.42 -5.38 0.49
C ARG A 136 1.55 -6.31 -0.70
N LEU A 137 2.71 -6.25 -1.35
CA LEU A 137 3.10 -7.10 -2.47
C LEU A 137 4.33 -7.93 -2.10
N PHE A 138 4.44 -9.12 -2.68
CA PHE A 138 5.64 -9.92 -2.66
C PHE A 138 5.89 -10.46 -4.05
N VAL A 139 7.00 -10.04 -4.66
CA VAL A 139 7.27 -10.23 -6.08
C VAL A 139 8.48 -11.12 -6.26
N TYR A 140 8.30 -12.23 -6.96
CA TYR A 140 9.37 -13.18 -7.31
C TYR A 140 9.89 -12.86 -8.70
N PHE A 141 11.22 -12.84 -8.84
CA PHE A 141 11.90 -12.69 -10.13
C PHE A 141 12.72 -13.96 -10.39
N TYR A 142 12.26 -14.72 -11.36
CA TYR A 142 12.95 -15.94 -11.76
C TYR A 142 14.02 -15.64 -12.81
N PRO A 143 15.14 -16.41 -12.80
CA PRO A 143 16.14 -16.30 -13.85
C PRO A 143 15.52 -16.68 -15.21
N PRO A 144 16.10 -16.17 -16.31
CA PRO A 144 15.70 -16.62 -17.62
C PRO A 144 15.89 -18.14 -17.72
N PHE A 145 14.97 -18.82 -18.36
CA PHE A 145 15.21 -20.21 -18.76
C PHE A 145 16.41 -20.20 -19.71
N ALA A 146 17.56 -20.72 -19.28
CA ALA A 146 18.61 -21.00 -20.22
C ALA A 146 18.10 -22.11 -21.15
N PRO A 147 17.99 -21.88 -22.47
CA PRO A 147 17.56 -22.93 -23.40
C PRO A 147 18.51 -24.14 -23.41
N ASP A 148 19.66 -24.03 -22.76
CA ASP A 148 20.69 -25.03 -22.62
C ASP A 148 20.70 -25.77 -21.29
N ASP A 149 19.75 -25.50 -20.37
CA ASP A 149 19.56 -26.35 -19.20
C ASP A 149 18.92 -27.69 -19.62
N TRP A 150 19.71 -28.48 -20.33
CA TRP A 150 19.40 -29.87 -20.59
C TRP A 150 19.44 -30.63 -19.26
N PHE A 151 18.25 -30.91 -18.73
CA PHE A 151 18.15 -31.94 -17.71
C PHE A 151 18.52 -33.25 -18.36
N ILE A 152 19.79 -33.69 -18.20
CA ILE A 152 20.16 -35.05 -18.51
C ILE A 152 19.47 -35.92 -17.46
N LEU A 153 18.31 -36.44 -17.83
CA LEU A 153 17.71 -37.56 -17.11
C LEU A 153 18.66 -38.74 -17.38
N SER A 154 19.64 -38.95 -16.50
CA SER A 154 20.39 -40.21 -16.50
C SER A 154 19.40 -41.27 -16.04
N GLU A 155 18.87 -42.05 -16.97
CA GLU A 155 18.31 -43.36 -16.66
C GLU A 155 19.45 -44.20 -16.10
N ASN A 156 19.47 -44.36 -14.79
CA ASN A 156 20.23 -45.42 -14.18
C ASN A 156 19.51 -46.71 -14.49
N GLY A 157 20.02 -47.42 -15.50
CA GLY A 157 19.69 -48.81 -15.75
C GLY A 157 20.17 -49.75 -14.64
#